data_f08dc18d98e929df6e8fb282b714ba7d
#
_entry.id   f08dc18d98e929df6e8fb282b714ba7d
#
_cell.length_a   1.000
_cell.length_b   1.000
_cell.length_c   1.000
_cell.angle_alpha   90.00
_cell.angle_beta   90.00
_cell.angle_gamma   90.00
#
_symmetry.space_group_name_H-M   'P 1'
#
loop_
_entity.id
_entity.type
_entity.pdbx_description
1 polymer ?
#
loop_
_entity_poly.entity_id
_entity_poly.type
_entity_poly.pdbx_seq_one_letter_code
_entity_poly.pdbx_strand_id
1 'polypeptide(L)'
;MLTGSAIVFFGILSLRPGNGWAQWANAALGVWLLFAPLVFWTPDAAVYANDTLIGALIIALTILIPMMPGMSREGMMDDGDIPPGWTYCPSTYVQRLPIIALGVIGFMLSRILSAYQLGHIDTIWEPFFSSPDALNGTEYIITSDVSKAWPIADGGLGAMTYMFEILMGVMGSRLRWR
;
A
#
# COMPACT_ATOMS: atom_id res chain seq x y z
N MET A 1 -11.19 15.98 -6.80
CA MET A 1 -12.40 16.32 -6.01
C MET A 1 -13.49 15.25 -6.09
N LEU A 2 -13.88 14.75 -7.25
CA LEU A 2 -14.95 13.74 -7.40
C LEU A 2 -14.70 12.45 -6.58
N THR A 3 -13.47 11.92 -6.62
CA THR A 3 -13.11 10.69 -5.90
C THR A 3 -13.27 10.85 -4.38
N GLY A 4 -12.79 11.97 -3.83
CA GLY A 4 -12.93 12.24 -2.38
C GLY A 4 -14.40 12.35 -1.95
N SER A 5 -15.24 13.03 -2.74
CA SER A 5 -16.67 13.12 -2.45
C SER A 5 -17.36 11.74 -2.52
N ALA A 6 -16.98 10.90 -3.49
CA ALA A 6 -17.50 9.54 -3.60
C ALA A 6 -17.10 8.67 -2.39
N ILE A 7 -15.86 8.79 -1.92
CA ILE A 7 -15.37 8.07 -0.73
C ILE A 7 -16.18 8.45 0.51
N VAL A 8 -16.43 9.74 0.73
CA VAL A 8 -17.24 10.22 1.85
C VAL A 8 -18.67 9.70 1.73
N PHE A 9 -19.26 9.78 0.54
CA PHE A 9 -20.61 9.29 0.29
C PHE A 9 -20.76 7.79 0.59
N PHE A 10 -19.89 6.95 0.04
CA PHE A 10 -19.93 5.51 0.30
C PHE A 10 -19.53 5.17 1.74
N GLY A 11 -18.65 5.96 2.36
CA GLY A 11 -18.32 5.82 3.78
C GLY A 11 -19.55 6.03 4.66
N ILE A 12 -20.31 7.10 4.44
CA ILE A 12 -21.57 7.38 5.18
C ILE A 12 -22.61 6.29 4.88
N LEU A 13 -22.72 5.87 3.62
CA LEU A 13 -23.68 4.86 3.21
C LEU A 13 -23.39 3.49 3.87
N SER A 14 -22.11 3.14 4.06
CA SER A 14 -21.69 1.89 4.70
C SER A 14 -22.04 1.80 6.18
N LEU A 15 -22.31 2.94 6.85
CA LEU A 15 -22.76 2.96 8.25
C LEU A 15 -24.18 2.43 8.44
N ARG A 16 -24.98 2.35 7.39
CA ARG A 16 -26.36 1.85 7.47
C ARG A 16 -26.38 0.32 7.38
N PRO A 17 -27.09 -0.35 8.30
CA PRO A 17 -27.32 -1.79 8.19
C PRO A 17 -27.91 -2.19 6.83
N GLY A 18 -27.38 -3.20 6.19
CA GLY A 18 -27.82 -3.68 4.88
C GLY A 18 -27.01 -3.11 3.68
N ASN A 19 -26.23 -2.06 3.85
CA ASN A 19 -25.44 -1.46 2.77
C ASN A 19 -23.97 -1.90 2.78
N GLY A 20 -23.68 -3.15 3.17
CA GLY A 20 -22.32 -3.70 3.20
C GLY A 20 -21.57 -3.62 1.86
N TRP A 21 -22.29 -3.55 0.73
CA TRP A 21 -21.67 -3.36 -0.58
C TRP A 21 -20.94 -2.00 -0.72
N ALA A 22 -21.35 -0.97 0.03
CA ALA A 22 -20.78 0.38 -0.08
C ALA A 22 -19.31 0.43 0.36
N GLN A 23 -18.91 -0.44 1.31
CA GLN A 23 -17.50 -0.56 1.67
C GLN A 23 -16.65 -1.12 0.52
N TRP A 24 -17.16 -2.06 -0.26
CA TRP A 24 -16.45 -2.57 -1.43
C TRP A 24 -16.30 -1.51 -2.51
N ALA A 25 -17.28 -0.60 -2.65
CA ALA A 25 -17.13 0.58 -3.48
C ALA A 25 -16.00 1.49 -2.98
N ASN A 26 -15.88 1.70 -1.66
CA ASN A 26 -14.75 2.43 -1.09
C ASN A 26 -13.41 1.70 -1.30
N ALA A 27 -13.37 0.39 -1.14
CA ALA A 27 -12.16 -0.38 -1.44
C ALA A 27 -11.73 -0.20 -2.90
N ALA A 28 -12.66 -0.26 -3.84
CA ALA A 28 -12.40 -0.02 -5.26
C ALA A 28 -11.90 1.41 -5.54
N LEU A 29 -12.46 2.42 -4.87
CA LEU A 29 -11.97 3.81 -4.96
C LEU A 29 -10.57 3.95 -4.35
N GLY A 30 -10.27 3.23 -3.27
CA GLY A 30 -8.94 3.16 -2.69
C GLY A 30 -7.93 2.57 -3.68
N VAL A 31 -8.26 1.45 -4.33
CA VAL A 31 -7.45 0.86 -5.40
C VAL A 31 -7.26 1.85 -6.55
N TRP A 32 -8.32 2.54 -6.98
CA TRP A 32 -8.22 3.59 -8.00
C TRP A 32 -7.22 4.68 -7.62
N LEU A 33 -7.24 5.18 -6.37
CA LEU A 33 -6.30 6.19 -5.91
C LEU A 33 -4.85 5.70 -5.91
N LEU A 34 -4.60 4.40 -5.67
CA LEU A 34 -3.25 3.84 -5.77
C LEU A 34 -2.73 3.88 -7.22
N PHE A 35 -3.59 3.62 -8.20
CA PHE A 35 -3.19 3.53 -9.60
C PHE A 35 -3.28 4.86 -10.35
N ALA A 36 -4.19 5.76 -9.97
CA ALA A 36 -4.43 7.01 -10.67
C ALA A 36 -3.16 7.85 -10.92
N PRO A 37 -2.28 8.08 -9.93
CA PRO A 37 -1.06 8.84 -10.17
C PRO A 37 -0.11 8.20 -11.20
N LEU A 38 -0.08 6.88 -11.28
CA LEU A 38 0.73 6.14 -12.25
C LEU A 38 0.12 6.23 -13.66
N VAL A 39 -1.20 6.07 -13.76
CA VAL A 39 -1.92 6.10 -15.04
C VAL A 39 -1.85 7.49 -15.68
N PHE A 40 -1.98 8.53 -14.88
CA PHE A 40 -1.98 9.92 -15.38
C PHE A 40 -0.61 10.58 -15.37
N TRP A 41 0.46 9.85 -15.02
CA TRP A 41 1.82 10.40 -14.92
C TRP A 41 1.83 11.74 -14.18
N THR A 42 1.23 11.74 -13.00
CA THR A 42 1.03 12.95 -12.20
C THR A 42 2.38 13.63 -11.92
N PRO A 43 2.58 14.88 -12.36
CA PRO A 43 3.88 15.55 -12.26
C PRO A 43 4.19 16.04 -10.83
N ASP A 44 3.20 16.05 -9.95
CA ASP A 44 3.34 16.56 -8.59
C ASP A 44 3.54 15.40 -7.60
N ALA A 45 4.74 15.36 -7.00
CA ALA A 45 5.10 14.36 -6.00
C ALA A 45 4.18 14.38 -4.76
N ALA A 46 3.66 15.55 -4.38
CA ALA A 46 2.75 15.68 -3.25
C ALA A 46 1.39 15.04 -3.56
N VAL A 47 0.86 15.22 -4.76
CA VAL A 47 -0.38 14.57 -5.20
C VAL A 47 -0.19 13.06 -5.26
N TYR A 48 0.92 12.59 -5.85
CA TYR A 48 1.26 11.16 -5.87
C TYR A 48 1.28 10.55 -4.46
N ALA A 49 2.00 11.21 -3.54
CA ALA A 49 2.10 10.76 -2.17
C ALA A 49 0.75 10.71 -1.45
N ASN A 50 -0.04 11.78 -1.60
CA ASN A 50 -1.35 11.91 -0.99
C ASN A 50 -2.32 10.82 -1.47
N ASP A 51 -2.44 10.64 -2.78
CA ASP A 51 -3.37 9.67 -3.36
C ASP A 51 -2.98 8.24 -2.98
N THR A 52 -1.69 7.92 -2.99
CA THR A 52 -1.18 6.61 -2.57
C THR A 52 -1.47 6.34 -1.10
N LEU A 53 -1.19 7.29 -0.20
CA LEU A 53 -1.44 7.13 1.23
C LEU A 53 -2.93 7.03 1.54
N ILE A 54 -3.75 7.91 0.95
CA ILE A 54 -5.20 7.88 1.17
C ILE A 54 -5.81 6.60 0.61
N GLY A 55 -5.40 6.19 -0.59
CA GLY A 55 -5.87 4.95 -1.19
C GLY A 55 -5.58 3.75 -0.30
N ALA A 56 -4.36 3.65 0.22
CA ALA A 56 -3.94 2.60 1.14
C ALA A 56 -4.76 2.59 2.44
N LEU A 57 -4.93 3.76 3.06
CA LEU A 57 -5.72 3.89 4.30
C LEU A 57 -7.18 3.49 4.08
N ILE A 58 -7.78 3.90 2.97
CA ILE A 58 -9.17 3.54 2.65
C ILE A 58 -9.31 2.03 2.51
N ILE A 59 -8.41 1.36 1.77
CA ILE A 59 -8.43 -0.09 1.63
C ILE A 59 -8.29 -0.75 2.99
N ALA A 60 -7.28 -0.35 3.78
CA ALA A 60 -7.03 -0.92 5.10
C ALA A 60 -8.24 -0.78 6.03
N LEU A 61 -8.81 0.42 6.13
CA LEU A 61 -9.96 0.69 6.99
C LEU A 61 -11.22 -0.05 6.51
N THR A 62 -11.41 -0.16 5.20
CA THR A 62 -12.58 -0.81 4.62
C THR A 62 -12.54 -2.32 4.82
N ILE A 63 -11.39 -2.96 4.66
CA ILE A 63 -11.24 -4.42 4.78
C ILE A 63 -11.13 -4.87 6.23
N LEU A 64 -10.72 -3.99 7.14
CA LEU A 64 -10.67 -4.30 8.59
C LEU A 64 -12.06 -4.49 9.22
N ILE A 65 -13.12 -4.04 8.57
CA ILE A 65 -14.50 -4.21 9.05
C ILE A 65 -15.07 -5.49 8.43
N PRO A 66 -15.26 -6.57 9.21
CA PRO A 66 -15.83 -7.79 8.68
C PRO A 66 -17.31 -7.59 8.35
N MET A 67 -17.66 -7.98 7.15
CA MET A 67 -19.00 -7.82 6.61
C MET A 67 -19.59 -9.14 6.08
N MET A 68 -19.21 -10.25 6.65
CA MET A 68 -19.95 -11.49 6.37
C MET A 68 -21.19 -11.54 7.28
N PRO A 69 -22.40 -11.77 6.71
CA PRO A 69 -23.59 -12.00 7.50
C PRO A 69 -23.35 -13.16 8.49
N GLY A 70 -23.53 -12.89 9.78
CA GLY A 70 -23.32 -13.89 10.84
C GLY A 70 -21.94 -13.90 11.48
N MET A 71 -20.98 -13.08 11.03
CA MET A 71 -19.69 -12.92 11.69
C MET A 71 -19.80 -11.79 12.72
N SER A 72 -19.77 -12.14 14.00
CA SER A 72 -19.69 -11.12 15.05
C SER A 72 -18.29 -10.52 15.07
N ARG A 73 -18.19 -9.25 15.50
CA ARG A 73 -16.90 -8.58 15.74
C ARG A 73 -16.04 -9.36 16.76
N GLU A 74 -16.70 -10.06 17.69
CA GLU A 74 -16.09 -10.93 18.68
C GLU A 74 -15.49 -12.18 18.07
N GLY A 75 -16.14 -12.83 17.08
CA GLY A 75 -15.59 -14.00 16.38
C GLY A 75 -14.39 -13.70 15.50
N MET A 76 -14.16 -12.42 15.13
CA MET A 76 -12.90 -12.01 14.47
C MET A 76 -11.79 -11.65 15.44
N MET A 77 -12.14 -11.35 16.67
CA MET A 77 -11.23 -11.07 17.78
C MET A 77 -10.92 -12.32 18.60
N ASP A 78 -11.62 -13.41 18.31
CA ASP A 78 -11.36 -14.68 18.96
C ASP A 78 -9.91 -15.09 18.65
N ASP A 79 -9.17 -15.32 19.70
CA ASP A 79 -7.74 -15.71 19.66
C ASP A 79 -7.56 -17.13 19.12
N GLY A 80 -8.33 -17.49 18.14
CA GLY A 80 -8.47 -18.73 17.41
C GLY A 80 -7.59 -19.88 17.89
N ASP A 81 -8.12 -21.06 17.88
CA ASP A 81 -7.41 -22.26 18.30
C ASP A 81 -6.03 -22.36 17.68
N ILE A 82 -5.03 -22.62 18.51
CA ILE A 82 -3.68 -22.88 18.04
C ILE A 82 -3.74 -24.14 17.16
N PRO A 83 -3.28 -24.09 15.88
CA PRO A 83 -3.35 -25.23 15.00
C PRO A 83 -2.68 -26.47 15.56
N PRO A 84 -3.15 -27.67 15.22
CA PRO A 84 -2.50 -28.91 15.63
C PRO A 84 -1.01 -28.92 15.27
N GLY A 85 -0.17 -29.21 16.24
CA GLY A 85 1.28 -29.25 16.07
C GLY A 85 2.01 -27.95 16.36
N TRP A 86 1.31 -26.87 16.68
CA TRP A 86 1.90 -25.58 17.09
C TRP A 86 1.66 -25.32 18.57
N THR A 87 2.58 -24.63 19.21
CA THR A 87 2.48 -24.19 20.61
C THR A 87 2.17 -22.70 20.75
N TYR A 88 2.15 -21.95 19.64
CA TYR A 88 1.90 -20.52 19.57
C TYR A 88 1.33 -20.15 18.19
N CYS A 89 0.72 -18.98 18.09
CA CYS A 89 0.30 -18.42 16.79
C CYS A 89 1.50 -17.76 16.09
N PRO A 90 1.93 -18.24 14.92
CA PRO A 90 3.09 -17.69 14.21
C PRO A 90 2.79 -16.38 13.46
N SER A 91 1.58 -15.87 13.53
CA SER A 91 1.13 -14.70 12.77
C SER A 91 0.48 -13.62 13.65
N THR A 92 1.01 -13.41 14.86
CA THR A 92 0.58 -12.30 15.71
C THR A 92 1.00 -10.95 15.11
N TYR A 93 0.37 -9.85 15.52
CA TYR A 93 0.79 -8.51 15.11
C TYR A 93 2.26 -8.23 15.43
N VAL A 94 2.73 -8.65 16.59
CA VAL A 94 4.14 -8.45 16.99
C VAL A 94 5.10 -9.13 16.00
N GLN A 95 4.76 -10.30 15.52
CA GLN A 95 5.56 -11.02 14.52
C GLN A 95 5.47 -10.41 13.12
N ARG A 96 4.37 -9.71 12.82
CA ARG A 96 4.17 -9.00 11.54
C ARG A 96 4.82 -7.61 11.53
N LEU A 97 5.05 -6.99 12.70
CA LEU A 97 5.63 -5.66 12.81
C LEU A 97 6.96 -5.49 12.05
N PRO A 98 7.92 -6.43 12.10
CA PRO A 98 9.15 -6.30 11.32
C PRO A 98 8.89 -6.26 9.81
N ILE A 99 7.95 -7.06 9.31
CA ILE A 99 7.59 -7.08 7.88
C ILE A 99 6.93 -5.76 7.50
N ILE A 100 6.00 -5.27 8.32
CA ILE A 100 5.35 -3.97 8.11
C ILE A 100 6.39 -2.84 8.11
N ALA A 101 7.32 -2.85 9.07
CA ALA A 101 8.38 -1.84 9.16
C ALA A 101 9.30 -1.85 7.93
N LEU A 102 9.74 -3.03 7.49
CA LEU A 102 10.53 -3.18 6.27
C LEU A 102 9.74 -2.78 5.02
N GLY A 103 8.45 -3.11 4.96
CA GLY A 103 7.56 -2.66 3.90
C GLY A 103 7.46 -1.13 3.84
N VAL A 104 7.35 -0.45 4.99
CA VAL A 104 7.35 1.03 5.06
C VAL A 104 8.67 1.60 4.55
N ILE A 105 9.82 1.03 4.96
CA ILE A 105 11.13 1.46 4.46
C ILE A 105 11.22 1.26 2.96
N GLY A 106 10.88 0.07 2.45
CA GLY A 106 10.86 -0.24 1.02
C GLY A 106 9.94 0.68 0.23
N PHE A 107 8.76 0.99 0.76
CA PHE A 107 7.83 1.96 0.18
C PHE A 107 8.47 3.36 0.05
N MET A 108 9.11 3.85 1.11
CA MET A 108 9.75 5.17 1.09
C MET A 108 10.91 5.22 0.08
N LEU A 109 11.75 4.18 0.03
CA LEU A 109 12.84 4.09 -0.95
C LEU A 109 12.29 4.06 -2.37
N SER A 110 11.29 3.23 -2.64
CA SER A 110 10.66 3.13 -3.97
C SER A 110 9.99 4.45 -4.40
N ARG A 111 9.44 5.22 -3.45
CA ARG A 111 8.93 6.57 -3.74
C ARG A 111 10.02 7.54 -4.15
N ILE A 112 11.21 7.49 -3.52
CA ILE A 112 12.36 8.32 -3.91
C ILE A 112 12.80 7.95 -5.32
N LEU A 113 12.91 6.66 -5.64
CA LEU A 113 13.23 6.16 -6.97
C LEU A 113 12.20 6.63 -8.02
N SER A 114 10.92 6.54 -7.68
CA SER A 114 9.84 7.03 -8.54
C SER A 114 9.91 8.54 -8.76
N ALA A 115 10.19 9.32 -7.71
CA ALA A 115 10.33 10.75 -7.82
C ALA A 115 11.48 11.16 -8.75
N TYR A 116 12.59 10.43 -8.73
CA TYR A 116 13.70 10.64 -9.65
C TYR A 116 13.30 10.28 -11.10
N GLN A 117 12.66 9.14 -11.32
CA GLN A 117 12.20 8.73 -12.65
C GLN A 117 11.20 9.71 -13.26
N LEU A 118 10.38 10.37 -12.44
CA LEU A 118 9.40 11.36 -12.86
C LEU A 118 9.99 12.79 -12.95
N GLY A 119 11.28 12.97 -12.64
CA GLY A 119 11.95 14.27 -12.72
C GLY A 119 11.58 15.24 -11.59
N HIS A 120 11.11 14.76 -10.46
CA HIS A 120 10.80 15.58 -9.28
C HIS A 120 12.01 15.89 -8.41
N ILE A 121 13.05 15.06 -8.50
CA ILE A 121 14.34 15.24 -7.83
C ILE A 121 15.46 15.00 -8.84
N ASP A 122 16.57 15.73 -8.69
CA ASP A 122 17.67 15.72 -9.66
C ASP A 122 18.69 14.62 -9.36
N THR A 123 18.73 14.09 -8.14
CA THR A 123 19.71 13.12 -7.71
C THR A 123 19.17 12.22 -6.61
N ILE A 124 19.70 10.99 -6.53
CA ILE A 124 19.40 10.00 -5.49
C ILE A 124 20.65 9.81 -4.63
N TRP A 125 20.49 9.84 -3.32
CA TRP A 125 21.56 9.48 -2.40
C TRP A 125 21.86 7.97 -2.51
N GLU A 126 23.11 7.65 -2.86
CA GLU A 126 23.60 6.28 -3.02
C GLU A 126 24.91 6.12 -2.23
N PRO A 127 24.92 5.35 -1.12
CA PRO A 127 26.10 5.22 -0.27
C PRO A 127 27.15 4.22 -0.78
N PHE A 128 26.79 3.32 -1.69
CA PHE A 128 27.67 2.18 -2.06
C PHE A 128 28.32 2.35 -3.43
N PHE A 129 27.62 2.92 -4.40
CA PHE A 129 28.05 3.02 -5.80
C PHE A 129 27.99 4.48 -6.28
N SER A 130 28.45 5.40 -5.44
CA SER A 130 28.53 6.82 -5.77
C SER A 130 29.61 7.10 -6.81
N SER A 131 29.31 7.93 -7.80
CA SER A 131 30.29 8.48 -8.74
C SER A 131 30.25 10.01 -8.66
N PRO A 132 31.41 10.69 -8.46
CA PRO A 132 31.45 12.14 -8.39
C PRO A 132 31.15 12.84 -9.71
N ASP A 133 31.48 12.19 -10.85
CA ASP A 133 31.47 12.79 -12.18
C ASP A 133 30.42 12.17 -13.14
N ALA A 134 29.61 11.23 -12.66
CA ALA A 134 28.63 10.51 -13.46
C ALA A 134 27.41 10.12 -12.61
N LEU A 135 26.41 9.54 -13.26
CA LEU A 135 25.26 8.92 -12.57
C LEU A 135 25.77 7.87 -11.58
N ASN A 136 25.23 7.86 -10.37
CA ASN A 136 25.51 6.79 -9.43
C ASN A 136 24.87 5.47 -9.89
N GLY A 137 25.22 4.35 -9.22
CA GLY A 137 24.75 3.03 -9.64
C GLY A 137 23.22 2.89 -9.67
N THR A 138 22.54 3.47 -8.70
CA THR A 138 21.07 3.48 -8.64
C THR A 138 20.46 4.30 -9.78
N GLU A 139 20.98 5.49 -10.01
CA GLU A 139 20.53 6.37 -11.11
C GLU A 139 20.74 5.71 -12.47
N TYR A 140 21.89 5.06 -12.67
CA TYR A 140 22.20 4.33 -13.90
C TYR A 140 21.19 3.21 -14.18
N ILE A 141 20.86 2.39 -13.16
CA ILE A 141 19.92 1.27 -13.29
C ILE A 141 18.51 1.79 -13.59
N ILE A 142 18.05 2.78 -12.80
CA ILE A 142 16.64 3.23 -12.88
C ILE A 142 16.35 4.08 -14.13
N THR A 143 17.39 4.57 -14.82
CA THR A 143 17.26 5.26 -16.11
C THR A 143 17.55 4.36 -17.31
N SER A 144 17.90 3.09 -17.09
CA SER A 144 18.20 2.12 -18.14
C SER A 144 16.98 1.79 -19.02
N ASP A 145 17.24 1.25 -20.21
CA ASP A 145 16.17 0.81 -21.12
C ASP A 145 15.31 -0.31 -20.52
N VAL A 146 15.90 -1.13 -19.65
CA VAL A 146 15.16 -2.18 -18.92
C VAL A 146 14.14 -1.57 -17.97
N SER A 147 14.52 -0.57 -17.21
CA SER A 147 13.63 0.15 -16.29
C SER A 147 12.54 0.93 -17.03
N LYS A 148 12.80 1.35 -18.27
CA LYS A 148 11.87 2.07 -19.14
C LYS A 148 11.03 1.15 -20.04
N ALA A 149 11.22 -0.18 -19.97
CA ALA A 149 10.50 -1.14 -20.81
C ALA A 149 8.98 -1.16 -20.56
N TRP A 150 8.56 -0.73 -19.38
CA TRP A 150 7.14 -0.61 -19.02
C TRP A 150 6.68 0.85 -19.13
N PRO A 151 5.42 1.08 -19.51
CA PRO A 151 4.87 2.44 -19.61
C PRO A 151 4.59 3.10 -18.25
N ILE A 152 5.02 2.50 -17.16
CA ILE A 152 4.83 2.94 -15.78
C ILE A 152 6.20 3.05 -15.13
N ALA A 153 6.39 4.09 -14.30
CA ALA A 153 7.62 4.26 -13.54
C ALA A 153 7.91 3.03 -12.67
N ASP A 154 9.07 2.42 -12.88
CA ASP A 154 9.52 1.20 -12.21
C ASP A 154 9.52 1.34 -10.68
N GLY A 155 10.07 2.46 -10.16
CA GLY A 155 10.00 2.80 -8.74
C GLY A 155 8.55 2.90 -8.24
N GLY A 156 7.61 3.33 -9.08
CA GLY A 156 6.19 3.39 -8.74
C GLY A 156 5.57 2.00 -8.54
N LEU A 157 5.92 1.04 -9.39
CA LEU A 157 5.50 -0.36 -9.22
C LEU A 157 6.06 -0.95 -7.91
N GLY A 158 7.34 -0.68 -7.61
CA GLY A 158 7.95 -1.07 -6.35
C GLY A 158 7.21 -0.49 -5.13
N ALA A 159 6.88 0.80 -5.16
CA ALA A 159 6.11 1.45 -4.10
C ALA A 159 4.74 0.79 -3.89
N MET A 160 4.04 0.44 -4.97
CA MET A 160 2.77 -0.26 -4.87
C MET A 160 2.91 -1.66 -4.26
N THR A 161 3.94 -2.41 -4.65
CA THR A 161 4.20 -3.74 -4.10
C THR A 161 4.42 -3.68 -2.59
N TYR A 162 5.28 -2.79 -2.11
CA TYR A 162 5.49 -2.58 -0.67
C TYR A 162 4.23 -2.08 0.05
N MET A 163 3.42 -1.26 -0.61
CA MET A 163 2.14 -0.85 -0.05
C MET A 163 1.21 -2.03 0.17
N PHE A 164 1.12 -2.96 -0.79
CA PHE A 164 0.34 -4.18 -0.61
C PHE A 164 0.90 -5.05 0.52
N GLU A 165 2.21 -5.16 0.68
CA GLU A 165 2.82 -5.86 1.82
C GLU A 165 2.43 -5.25 3.16
N ILE A 166 2.48 -3.91 3.28
CA ILE A 166 2.05 -3.20 4.48
C ILE A 166 0.58 -3.50 4.77
N LEU A 167 -0.29 -3.37 3.75
CA LEU A 167 -1.71 -3.64 3.89
C LEU A 167 -1.96 -5.09 4.32
N MET A 168 -1.31 -6.05 3.69
CA MET A 168 -1.42 -7.46 4.05
C MET A 168 -0.90 -7.74 5.47
N GLY A 169 0.10 -7.01 5.92
CA GLY A 169 0.60 -7.10 7.29
C GLY A 169 -0.37 -6.56 8.33
N VAL A 170 -1.07 -5.46 8.01
CA VAL A 170 -2.01 -4.78 8.93
C VAL A 170 -3.39 -5.43 8.90
N MET A 171 -3.84 -5.92 7.73
CA MET A 171 -5.17 -6.50 7.55
C MET A 171 -5.35 -7.82 8.30
N GLY A 172 -6.60 -8.05 8.70
CA GLY A 172 -7.04 -9.30 9.31
C GLY A 172 -7.11 -9.24 10.83
N SER A 173 -7.34 -10.39 11.45
CA SER A 173 -7.47 -10.52 12.89
C SER A 173 -6.12 -10.33 13.60
N ARG A 174 -6.19 -10.12 14.91
CA ARG A 174 -5.02 -10.04 15.80
C ARG A 174 -4.13 -11.29 15.67
N LEU A 175 -4.78 -12.45 15.49
CA LEU A 175 -4.16 -13.72 15.20
C LEU A 175 -4.62 -14.17 13.80
N ARG A 176 -3.69 -14.33 12.90
CA ARG A 176 -3.99 -14.75 11.52
C ARG A 176 -3.15 -15.97 11.16
N TRP A 177 -3.82 -17.03 10.71
CA TRP A 177 -3.20 -18.28 10.31
C TRP A 177 -2.87 -18.36 8.82
N ARG A 178 -3.11 -17.30 8.05
CA ARG A 178 -2.94 -17.29 6.60
C ARG A 178 -2.05 -16.17 6.13
#